data_3c2184420902406732c93021f1f9ddcd
#
_entry.id   3c2184420902406732c93021f1f9ddcd
#
_cell.length_a   1.000
_cell.length_b   1.000
_cell.length_c   1.000
_cell.angle_alpha   90.00
_cell.angle_beta   90.00
_cell.angle_gamma   90.00
#
_symmetry.space_group_name_H-M   'P 1'
#
loop_
_entity.id
_entity.type
_entity.pdbx_description
1 polymer ?
#
loop_
_entity_poly.entity_id
_entity_poly.type
_entity_poly.pdbx_seq_one_letter_code
_entity_poly.pdbx_strand_id
1 'polypeptide(L)'
;MNGRDFRESFLKSILFEMPRPIQTCNDDNLRGIKATANPILGPCEIMFVEDHADRIANLYDLLADQQSRYTLAFFYLNRALGGLHSRGPHVTPEFLALTESIDRHTTGKGRRLFEHQWLPRPIFVEEYEVPVAGQTIRLDTHDISALEVFLLEEYTYRGAETIEARPGDVVIDAGACWGDTALYFAAKVSPGGHVHAFELSEGNLDILRVNLAKNPALAPSISVMRRPLGATSGDPMWFVDAGAASRVESHDNGGTRLSSLSIDDFVRENRIDKVDFMKFDIEGAERYAIDGAAATIRQHRPTLAISVYHLPDDPFVIAEKVQALSGDYRFFMKGVCKNYGETILFCQNASRK
;
A
#
# COMPACT_ATOMS: atom_id res chain seq x y z
N MET A 1 6.79 -24.26 -11.37
CA MET A 1 6.84 -23.47 -12.63
C MET A 1 7.93 -22.45 -12.39
N ASN A 2 8.91 -22.34 -13.27
CA ASN A 2 9.96 -21.31 -13.21
C ASN A 2 9.50 -20.07 -14.00
N GLY A 3 10.22 -18.93 -13.89
CA GLY A 3 9.82 -17.69 -14.55
C GLY A 3 9.72 -17.78 -16.07
N ARG A 4 10.52 -18.66 -16.71
CA ARG A 4 10.43 -18.92 -18.17
C ARG A 4 9.12 -19.63 -18.52
N ASP A 5 8.75 -20.67 -17.73
CA ASP A 5 7.47 -21.39 -17.91
C ASP A 5 6.29 -20.48 -17.60
N PHE A 6 6.44 -19.56 -16.61
CA PHE A 6 5.45 -18.54 -16.32
C PHE A 6 5.25 -17.61 -17.52
N ARG A 7 6.33 -17.09 -18.11
CA ARG A 7 6.27 -16.24 -19.31
C ARG A 7 5.48 -16.89 -20.43
N GLU A 8 5.85 -18.13 -20.79
CA GLU A 8 5.15 -18.85 -21.88
C GLU A 8 3.69 -19.14 -21.54
N SER A 9 3.42 -19.60 -20.33
CA SER A 9 2.07 -19.91 -19.87
C SER A 9 1.20 -18.67 -19.71
N PHE A 10 1.76 -17.59 -19.11
CA PHE A 10 1.05 -16.35 -18.84
C PHE A 10 0.70 -15.61 -20.13
N LEU A 11 1.65 -15.46 -21.04
CA LEU A 11 1.40 -14.84 -22.34
C LEU A 11 0.42 -15.68 -23.18
N LYS A 12 0.50 -17.01 -23.14
CA LYS A 12 -0.47 -17.89 -23.76
C LYS A 12 -1.86 -17.72 -23.16
N SER A 13 -1.97 -17.66 -21.82
CA SER A 13 -3.26 -17.46 -21.14
C SER A 13 -3.89 -16.13 -21.49
N ILE A 14 -3.10 -15.04 -21.50
CA ILE A 14 -3.61 -13.71 -21.88
C ILE A 14 -3.97 -13.64 -23.37
N LEU A 15 -3.15 -14.21 -24.26
CA LEU A 15 -3.30 -14.03 -25.70
C LEU A 15 -4.21 -15.08 -26.35
N PHE A 16 -4.34 -16.29 -25.79
CA PHE A 16 -4.95 -17.41 -26.48
C PHE A 16 -6.04 -18.16 -25.69
N GLU A 17 -6.11 -18.03 -24.36
CA GLU A 17 -7.07 -18.76 -23.55
C GLU A 17 -8.19 -17.88 -22.97
N MET A 18 -8.47 -16.75 -23.60
CA MET A 18 -9.65 -15.93 -23.30
C MET A 18 -10.89 -16.38 -24.10
N PRO A 19 -11.46 -17.57 -23.86
CA PRO A 19 -12.60 -18.02 -24.64
C PRO A 19 -13.88 -18.15 -23.83
N ARG A 20 -13.96 -17.68 -22.61
CA ARG A 20 -15.25 -17.69 -21.90
C ARG A 20 -15.50 -16.36 -21.26
N PRO A 21 -16.71 -15.76 -21.47
CA PRO A 21 -17.11 -14.62 -20.68
C PRO A 21 -16.98 -15.03 -19.21
N ILE A 22 -16.01 -14.47 -18.52
CA ILE A 22 -15.96 -14.51 -17.07
C ILE A 22 -17.32 -13.97 -16.67
N GLN A 23 -18.07 -14.76 -15.94
CA GLN A 23 -19.42 -14.45 -15.51
C GLN A 23 -19.40 -13.02 -15.00
N THR A 24 -20.03 -12.12 -15.75
CA THR A 24 -20.17 -10.71 -15.35
C THR A 24 -20.77 -10.73 -13.94
N CYS A 25 -19.99 -10.34 -12.96
CA CYS A 25 -20.54 -10.07 -11.66
C CYS A 25 -21.48 -8.89 -11.81
N ASN A 26 -22.77 -9.16 -11.95
CA ASN A 26 -23.83 -8.22 -11.65
C ASN A 26 -23.78 -7.96 -10.13
N ASP A 27 -22.80 -7.24 -9.69
CA ASP A 27 -22.75 -6.72 -8.34
C ASP A 27 -23.19 -5.26 -8.40
N ASP A 28 -24.52 -5.05 -8.37
CA ASP A 28 -25.16 -3.74 -8.28
C ASP A 28 -24.76 -2.98 -7.00
N ASN A 29 -23.92 -3.58 -6.15
CA ASN A 29 -23.44 -3.05 -4.87
C ASN A 29 -22.14 -2.24 -4.95
N LEU A 30 -21.51 -2.13 -6.11
CA LEU A 30 -20.50 -1.10 -6.31
C LEU A 30 -21.22 0.24 -6.42
N ARG A 31 -21.45 0.89 -5.31
CA ARG A 31 -22.10 2.21 -5.20
C ARG A 31 -21.46 3.21 -6.17
N GLY A 32 -21.86 3.13 -7.44
CA GLY A 32 -21.68 4.18 -8.45
C GLY A 32 -20.33 4.29 -9.13
N ILE A 33 -19.39 3.36 -9.00
CA ILE A 33 -18.21 3.32 -9.85
C ILE A 33 -18.60 2.62 -11.16
N LYS A 34 -19.02 3.38 -12.17
CA LYS A 34 -18.94 2.95 -13.55
C LYS A 34 -17.46 2.95 -13.95
N ALA A 35 -16.74 1.89 -13.61
CA ALA A 35 -15.49 1.60 -14.28
C ALA A 35 -15.86 1.22 -15.71
N THR A 36 -15.88 2.21 -16.59
CA THR A 36 -15.88 1.96 -18.03
C THR A 36 -14.54 1.29 -18.31
N ALA A 37 -14.58 -0.01 -18.63
CA ALA A 37 -13.43 -0.67 -19.22
C ALA A 37 -12.95 0.23 -20.36
N ASN A 38 -11.75 0.81 -20.23
CA ASN A 38 -11.20 1.62 -21.30
C ASN A 38 -10.65 0.65 -22.36
N PRO A 39 -11.31 0.48 -23.51
CA PRO A 39 -10.91 -0.51 -24.51
C PRO A 39 -9.53 -0.21 -25.12
N ILE A 40 -8.92 0.93 -24.79
CA ILE A 40 -7.61 1.35 -25.30
C ILE A 40 -6.50 0.92 -24.33
N LEU A 41 -6.77 0.82 -23.02
CA LEU A 41 -5.74 0.49 -22.02
C LEU A 41 -5.30 -0.97 -22.09
N GLY A 42 -6.21 -1.90 -22.34
CA GLY A 42 -5.88 -3.33 -22.41
C GLY A 42 -4.73 -3.68 -23.37
N PRO A 43 -4.75 -3.23 -24.64
CA PRO A 43 -3.66 -3.47 -25.57
C PRO A 43 -2.32 -2.85 -25.12
N CYS A 44 -2.33 -1.65 -24.54
CA CYS A 44 -1.12 -1.00 -24.04
C CYS A 44 -0.53 -1.77 -22.86
N GLU A 45 -1.35 -2.28 -21.96
CA GLU A 45 -0.93 -3.10 -20.82
C GLU A 45 -0.37 -4.46 -21.27
N ILE A 46 -0.94 -5.07 -22.31
CA ILE A 46 -0.41 -6.31 -22.89
C ILE A 46 0.96 -6.06 -23.50
N MET A 47 1.12 -5.01 -24.29
CA MET A 47 2.42 -4.62 -24.86
C MET A 47 3.45 -4.34 -23.74
N PHE A 48 3.03 -3.64 -22.67
CA PHE A 48 3.89 -3.39 -21.51
C PHE A 48 4.39 -4.71 -20.89
N VAL A 49 3.50 -5.69 -20.71
CA VAL A 49 3.87 -7.01 -20.18
C VAL A 49 4.83 -7.74 -21.11
N GLU A 50 4.62 -7.67 -22.44
CA GLU A 50 5.54 -8.26 -23.43
C GLU A 50 6.92 -7.63 -23.37
N ASP A 51 7.01 -6.29 -23.33
CA ASP A 51 8.26 -5.54 -23.28
C ASP A 51 9.06 -5.78 -21.99
N HIS A 52 8.37 -6.11 -20.88
CA HIS A 52 8.98 -6.32 -19.56
C HIS A 52 8.93 -7.77 -19.08
N ALA A 53 8.61 -8.72 -19.96
CA ALA A 53 8.36 -10.11 -19.60
C ALA A 53 9.51 -10.77 -18.82
N ASP A 54 10.77 -10.48 -19.16
CA ASP A 54 11.93 -11.04 -18.47
C ASP A 54 12.07 -10.51 -17.03
N ARG A 55 11.79 -9.21 -16.81
CA ARG A 55 11.81 -8.61 -15.46
C ARG A 55 10.66 -9.12 -14.59
N ILE A 56 9.48 -9.27 -15.17
CA ILE A 56 8.32 -9.85 -14.48
C ILE A 56 8.60 -11.31 -14.12
N ALA A 57 9.21 -12.09 -15.03
CA ALA A 57 9.61 -13.46 -14.77
C ALA A 57 10.67 -13.57 -13.67
N ASN A 58 11.65 -12.66 -13.66
CA ASN A 58 12.65 -12.61 -12.59
C ASN A 58 11.99 -12.33 -11.22
N LEU A 59 11.05 -11.38 -11.15
CA LEU A 59 10.31 -11.15 -9.92
C LEU A 59 9.49 -12.39 -9.52
N TYR A 60 8.82 -13.04 -10.48
CA TYR A 60 8.06 -14.27 -10.20
C TYR A 60 8.94 -15.35 -9.55
N ASP A 61 10.18 -15.51 -10.01
CA ASP A 61 11.14 -16.48 -9.45
C ASP A 61 11.64 -16.05 -8.05
N LEU A 62 11.76 -14.74 -7.78
CA LEU A 62 12.13 -14.20 -6.47
C LEU A 62 11.03 -14.36 -5.42
N LEU A 63 9.76 -14.41 -5.82
CA LEU A 63 8.65 -14.53 -4.88
C LEU A 63 8.70 -15.86 -4.13
N ALA A 64 8.63 -15.77 -2.80
CA ALA A 64 8.92 -16.88 -1.90
C ALA A 64 7.86 -17.98 -1.90
N ASP A 65 6.61 -17.65 -2.26
CA ASP A 65 5.52 -18.63 -2.24
C ASP A 65 4.54 -18.51 -3.42
N GLN A 66 3.70 -19.52 -3.56
CA GLN A 66 2.76 -19.64 -4.67
C GLN A 66 1.65 -18.59 -4.61
N GLN A 67 1.21 -18.17 -3.41
CA GLN A 67 0.19 -17.13 -3.25
C GLN A 67 0.68 -15.81 -3.82
N SER A 68 1.92 -15.45 -3.50
CA SER A 68 2.57 -14.23 -4.02
C SER A 68 2.72 -14.27 -5.55
N ARG A 69 3.07 -15.43 -6.11
CA ARG A 69 3.16 -15.63 -7.56
C ARG A 69 1.81 -15.48 -8.26
N TYR A 70 0.75 -15.98 -7.65
CA TYR A 70 -0.61 -15.76 -8.17
C TYR A 70 -1.04 -14.30 -8.06
N THR A 71 -0.65 -13.59 -7.00
CA THR A 71 -0.92 -12.18 -6.85
C THR A 71 -0.22 -11.36 -7.92
N LEU A 72 1.04 -11.63 -8.24
CA LEU A 72 1.76 -10.98 -9.34
C LEU A 72 1.09 -11.22 -10.69
N ALA A 73 0.71 -12.47 -10.98
CA ALA A 73 0.00 -12.81 -12.21
C ALA A 73 -1.34 -12.07 -12.30
N PHE A 74 -2.09 -12.04 -11.20
CA PHE A 74 -3.36 -11.32 -11.12
C PHE A 74 -3.18 -9.81 -11.29
N PHE A 75 -2.12 -9.20 -10.75
CA PHE A 75 -1.84 -7.78 -10.89
C PHE A 75 -1.80 -7.36 -12.37
N TYR A 76 -1.02 -8.06 -13.19
CA TYR A 76 -0.92 -7.74 -14.62
C TYR A 76 -2.17 -8.15 -15.40
N LEU A 77 -2.80 -9.26 -15.05
CA LEU A 77 -4.07 -9.67 -15.67
C LEU A 77 -5.18 -8.65 -15.40
N ASN A 78 -5.28 -8.15 -14.18
CA ASN A 78 -6.28 -7.15 -13.80
C ASN A 78 -6.07 -5.82 -14.55
N ARG A 79 -4.82 -5.41 -14.76
CA ARG A 79 -4.49 -4.23 -15.57
C ARG A 79 -4.85 -4.41 -17.03
N ALA A 80 -4.58 -5.58 -17.60
CA ALA A 80 -4.89 -5.88 -19.00
C ALA A 80 -6.40 -6.01 -19.28
N LEU A 81 -7.15 -6.61 -18.36
CA LEU A 81 -8.59 -6.92 -18.55
C LEU A 81 -9.53 -5.89 -17.90
N GLY A 82 -9.00 -5.10 -16.95
CA GLY A 82 -9.80 -4.23 -16.10
C GLY A 82 -10.42 -4.96 -14.90
N GLY A 83 -10.54 -4.25 -13.78
CA GLY A 83 -10.94 -4.80 -12.48
C GLY A 83 -12.35 -5.40 -12.40
N LEU A 84 -13.22 -5.11 -13.36
CA LEU A 84 -14.57 -5.70 -13.44
C LEU A 84 -14.60 -7.13 -13.94
N HIS A 85 -13.53 -7.60 -14.60
CA HIS A 85 -13.49 -8.86 -15.30
C HIS A 85 -12.67 -9.95 -14.61
N SER A 86 -12.00 -9.61 -13.49
CA SER A 86 -11.13 -10.52 -12.78
C SER A 86 -11.31 -10.44 -11.27
N ARG A 87 -11.19 -11.59 -10.60
CA ARG A 87 -11.14 -11.66 -9.12
C ARG A 87 -9.76 -12.14 -8.71
N GLY A 88 -9.17 -11.43 -7.76
CA GLY A 88 -7.88 -11.82 -7.20
C GLY A 88 -7.94 -13.16 -6.47
N PRO A 89 -6.82 -13.89 -6.39
CA PRO A 89 -6.73 -15.16 -5.67
C PRO A 89 -7.02 -15.01 -4.17
N HIS A 90 -6.88 -13.80 -3.63
CA HIS A 90 -7.18 -13.46 -2.24
C HIS A 90 -8.67 -13.27 -1.95
N VAL A 91 -9.53 -13.16 -2.99
CA VAL A 91 -10.98 -12.97 -2.83
C VAL A 91 -11.65 -14.30 -2.50
N THR A 92 -11.51 -14.72 -1.26
CA THR A 92 -12.11 -15.94 -0.69
C THR A 92 -13.49 -15.64 -0.08
N PRO A 93 -14.27 -16.67 0.32
CA PRO A 93 -15.51 -16.45 1.06
C PRO A 93 -15.29 -15.66 2.36
N GLU A 94 -14.18 -15.89 3.06
CA GLU A 94 -13.80 -15.14 4.27
C GLU A 94 -13.52 -13.68 3.97
N PHE A 95 -12.80 -13.38 2.89
CA PHE A 95 -12.58 -12.02 2.41
C PHE A 95 -13.91 -11.31 2.14
N LEU A 96 -14.84 -11.97 1.43
CA LEU A 96 -16.15 -11.40 1.14
C LEU A 96 -16.97 -11.16 2.41
N ALA A 97 -16.93 -12.10 3.35
CA ALA A 97 -17.61 -11.95 4.63
C ALA A 97 -17.07 -10.77 5.46
N LEU A 98 -15.74 -10.53 5.43
CA LEU A 98 -15.13 -9.35 6.05
C LEU A 98 -15.59 -8.06 5.35
N THR A 99 -15.59 -8.05 4.00
CA THR A 99 -16.07 -6.89 3.25
C THR A 99 -17.52 -6.54 3.58
N GLU A 100 -18.39 -7.54 3.70
CA GLU A 100 -19.79 -7.34 4.08
C GLU A 100 -19.96 -6.93 5.55
N SER A 101 -18.97 -7.16 6.39
CA SER A 101 -19.06 -6.86 7.82
C SER A 101 -18.74 -5.40 8.15
N ILE A 102 -18.21 -4.61 7.23
CA ILE A 102 -17.72 -3.26 7.51
C ILE A 102 -18.78 -2.34 8.13
N ASP A 103 -20.03 -2.45 7.69
CA ASP A 103 -21.15 -1.67 8.22
C ASP A 103 -21.44 -1.93 9.72
N ARG A 104 -20.93 -3.04 10.28
CA ARG A 104 -21.06 -3.35 11.72
C ARG A 104 -20.07 -2.58 12.58
N HIS A 105 -19.05 -2.00 11.97
CA HIS A 105 -18.00 -1.27 12.66
C HIS A 105 -18.22 0.24 12.66
N THR A 106 -19.20 0.75 11.89
CA THR A 106 -19.57 2.16 11.98
C THR A 106 -20.36 2.42 13.27
N THR A 107 -20.07 3.54 13.93
CA THR A 107 -20.85 4.01 15.10
C THR A 107 -22.07 4.80 14.68
N GLY A 108 -22.23 5.11 13.40
CA GLY A 108 -23.27 5.98 12.85
C GLY A 108 -23.10 7.45 13.21
N LYS A 109 -21.97 7.84 13.81
CA LYS A 109 -21.66 9.21 14.22
C LYS A 109 -20.70 9.88 13.25
N GLY A 110 -20.68 11.20 13.30
CA GLY A 110 -19.69 12.02 12.61
C GLY A 110 -19.76 11.98 11.09
N ARG A 111 -20.81 11.36 10.52
CA ARG A 111 -20.94 11.22 9.06
C ARG A 111 -20.95 12.59 8.40
N ARG A 112 -19.94 12.85 7.59
CA ARG A 112 -19.77 14.10 6.84
C ARG A 112 -19.24 13.79 5.45
N LEU A 113 -19.50 14.72 4.55
CA LEU A 113 -18.96 14.67 3.19
C LEU A 113 -17.55 15.25 3.21
N PHE A 114 -16.61 14.49 2.68
CA PHE A 114 -15.25 14.98 2.39
C PHE A 114 -15.17 15.26 0.90
N GLU A 115 -14.99 16.54 0.57
CA GLU A 115 -14.86 17.03 -0.79
C GLU A 115 -13.44 17.51 -1.02
N HIS A 116 -12.87 17.11 -2.11
CA HIS A 116 -11.59 17.63 -2.57
C HIS A 116 -11.64 17.82 -4.08
N GLN A 117 -11.04 18.90 -4.57
CA GLN A 117 -11.08 19.25 -6.01
C GLN A 117 -10.58 18.14 -6.96
N TRP A 118 -9.73 17.24 -6.48
CA TRP A 118 -9.16 16.14 -7.26
C TRP A 118 -9.89 14.80 -7.06
N LEU A 119 -10.82 14.73 -6.13
CA LEU A 119 -11.66 13.55 -6.00
C LEU A 119 -12.70 13.54 -7.11
N PRO A 120 -12.89 12.41 -7.82
CA PRO A 120 -13.92 12.30 -8.87
C PRO A 120 -15.34 12.45 -8.32
N ARG A 121 -15.51 12.29 -7.02
CA ARG A 121 -16.76 12.49 -6.26
C ARG A 121 -16.43 12.67 -4.78
N PRO A 122 -17.28 13.33 -4.01
CA PRO A 122 -17.18 13.38 -2.57
C PRO A 122 -17.25 11.96 -1.96
N ILE A 123 -16.50 11.74 -0.89
CA ILE A 123 -16.54 10.51 -0.11
C ILE A 123 -17.15 10.78 1.27
N PHE A 124 -17.83 9.78 1.83
CA PHE A 124 -18.34 9.90 3.19
C PHE A 124 -17.25 9.48 4.17
N VAL A 125 -17.01 10.34 5.16
CA VAL A 125 -16.20 10.07 6.33
C VAL A 125 -17.14 9.93 7.51
N GLU A 126 -16.99 8.88 8.29
CA GLU A 126 -17.75 8.64 9.49
C GLU A 126 -16.91 7.93 10.56
N GLU A 127 -17.44 7.83 11.77
CA GLU A 127 -16.70 7.21 12.87
C GLU A 127 -16.86 5.67 12.85
N TYR A 128 -15.72 5.00 12.87
CA TYR A 128 -15.61 3.54 12.98
C TYR A 128 -14.97 3.13 14.31
N GLU A 129 -15.37 1.97 14.81
CA GLU A 129 -14.72 1.24 15.89
C GLU A 129 -14.24 -0.09 15.33
N VAL A 130 -12.92 -0.26 15.24
CA VAL A 130 -12.29 -1.42 14.60
C VAL A 130 -11.32 -2.13 15.56
N PRO A 131 -11.28 -3.48 15.53
CA PRO A 131 -10.38 -4.25 16.40
C PRO A 131 -8.99 -4.36 15.77
N VAL A 132 -7.92 -4.12 16.56
CA VAL A 132 -6.52 -4.38 16.17
C VAL A 132 -5.74 -4.86 17.39
N ALA A 133 -5.04 -5.98 17.27
CA ALA A 133 -4.14 -6.50 18.31
C ALA A 133 -4.77 -6.54 19.72
N GLY A 134 -6.03 -6.91 19.82
CA GLY A 134 -6.76 -6.99 21.09
C GLY A 134 -7.23 -5.63 21.66
N GLN A 135 -7.06 -4.55 20.91
CA GLN A 135 -7.53 -3.19 21.25
C GLN A 135 -8.65 -2.78 20.30
N THR A 136 -9.44 -1.79 20.70
CA THR A 136 -10.43 -1.12 19.82
C THR A 136 -9.94 0.26 19.47
N ILE A 137 -9.80 0.53 18.19
CA ILE A 137 -9.44 1.84 17.65
C ILE A 137 -10.71 2.54 17.23
N ARG A 138 -10.86 3.81 17.62
CA ARG A 138 -11.95 4.67 17.19
C ARG A 138 -11.40 5.77 16.28
N LEU A 139 -11.90 5.87 15.04
CA LEU A 139 -11.40 6.84 14.09
C LEU A 139 -12.47 7.31 13.12
N ASP A 140 -12.28 8.53 12.59
CA ASP A 140 -13.03 9.05 11.46
C ASP A 140 -12.28 8.66 10.17
N THR A 141 -12.92 7.86 9.33
CA THR A 141 -12.36 7.45 8.05
C THR A 141 -13.49 7.09 7.07
N HIS A 142 -13.18 6.69 5.87
CA HIS A 142 -14.14 6.09 4.94
C HIS A 142 -14.16 4.56 5.08
N ASP A 143 -15.23 3.95 4.56
CA ASP A 143 -15.48 2.50 4.65
C ASP A 143 -14.36 1.64 4.07
N ILE A 144 -13.78 2.07 2.94
CA ILE A 144 -12.69 1.33 2.27
C ILE A 144 -11.46 1.29 3.17
N SER A 145 -11.00 2.42 3.69
CA SER A 145 -9.82 2.44 4.57
C SER A 145 -10.06 1.65 5.88
N ALA A 146 -11.26 1.79 6.47
CA ALA A 146 -11.61 0.97 7.63
C ALA A 146 -11.58 -0.53 7.33
N LEU A 147 -12.03 -0.93 6.15
CA LEU A 147 -11.99 -2.32 5.70
C LEU A 147 -10.56 -2.80 5.45
N GLU A 148 -9.82 -2.10 4.60
CA GLU A 148 -8.53 -2.56 4.07
C GLU A 148 -7.45 -2.56 5.13
N VAL A 149 -7.29 -1.45 5.85
CA VAL A 149 -6.25 -1.30 6.87
C VAL A 149 -6.53 -2.21 8.07
N PHE A 150 -7.78 -2.29 8.53
CA PHE A 150 -8.08 -2.92 9.82
C PHE A 150 -8.65 -4.33 9.71
N LEU A 151 -9.66 -4.55 8.86
CA LEU A 151 -10.30 -5.86 8.78
C LEU A 151 -9.56 -6.83 7.86
N LEU A 152 -9.07 -6.34 6.73
CA LEU A 152 -8.24 -7.12 5.81
C LEU A 152 -6.76 -7.09 6.18
N GLU A 153 -6.39 -6.29 7.19
CA GLU A 153 -5.01 -6.13 7.67
C GLU A 153 -4.02 -5.90 6.51
N GLU A 154 -4.25 -4.87 5.72
CA GLU A 154 -3.51 -4.57 4.48
C GLU A 154 -1.99 -4.75 4.64
N TYR A 155 -1.42 -4.23 5.73
CA TYR A 155 0.01 -4.26 6.03
C TYR A 155 0.44 -5.46 6.89
N THR A 156 -0.33 -6.55 6.85
CA THR A 156 0.04 -7.87 7.39
C THR A 156 -0.05 -8.91 6.27
N TYR A 157 1.03 -9.63 6.01
CA TYR A 157 1.02 -10.78 5.11
C TYR A 157 0.71 -12.06 5.89
N ARG A 158 -0.23 -12.87 5.37
CA ARG A 158 -0.59 -14.18 5.90
C ARG A 158 -0.59 -15.20 4.78
N GLY A 159 0.50 -15.96 4.69
CA GLY A 159 0.71 -16.98 3.68
C GLY A 159 1.58 -18.09 4.23
N ALA A 160 2.68 -18.42 3.54
CA ALA A 160 3.65 -19.40 4.03
C ALA A 160 4.25 -19.01 5.39
N GLU A 161 4.24 -17.73 5.71
CA GLU A 161 4.61 -17.16 7.00
C GLU A 161 3.76 -15.92 7.29
N THR A 162 3.80 -15.45 8.54
CA THR A 162 3.16 -14.18 8.92
C THR A 162 4.22 -13.09 8.98
N ILE A 163 3.99 -12.00 8.23
CA ILE A 163 4.86 -10.82 8.19
C ILE A 163 4.04 -9.63 8.65
N GLU A 164 4.42 -9.06 9.80
CA GLU A 164 3.70 -7.95 10.43
C GLU A 164 4.61 -7.15 11.36
N ALA A 165 4.20 -5.95 11.73
CA ALA A 165 4.82 -5.19 12.81
C ALA A 165 4.50 -5.87 14.15
N ARG A 166 5.46 -5.86 15.09
CA ARG A 166 5.40 -6.61 16.36
C ARG A 166 5.54 -5.67 17.55
N PRO A 167 5.07 -6.08 18.75
CA PRO A 167 5.28 -5.30 19.96
C PRO A 167 6.75 -4.89 20.16
N GLY A 168 6.97 -3.61 20.45
CA GLY A 168 8.30 -3.03 20.60
C GLY A 168 8.98 -2.58 19.31
N ASP A 169 8.39 -2.78 18.14
CA ASP A 169 8.95 -2.32 16.86
C ASP A 169 8.92 -0.78 16.74
N VAL A 170 9.92 -0.24 16.04
CA VAL A 170 9.92 1.13 15.54
C VAL A 170 9.54 1.12 14.06
N VAL A 171 8.47 1.83 13.74
CA VAL A 171 7.85 1.87 12.40
C VAL A 171 8.06 3.23 11.75
N ILE A 172 8.39 3.22 10.47
CA ILE A 172 8.25 4.38 9.57
C ILE A 172 7.01 4.15 8.72
N ASP A 173 6.01 5.02 8.87
CA ASP A 173 4.76 5.02 8.13
C ASP A 173 4.78 6.18 7.12
N ALA A 174 5.21 5.90 5.91
CA ALA A 174 5.25 6.87 4.82
C ALA A 174 3.89 6.90 4.10
N GLY A 175 3.17 8.04 4.23
CA GLY A 175 1.82 8.23 3.75
C GLY A 175 0.77 7.83 4.79
N ALA A 176 0.74 8.55 5.91
CA ALA A 176 -0.15 8.22 7.03
C ALA A 176 -1.60 8.70 6.84
N CYS A 177 -1.88 9.44 5.78
CA CYS A 177 -3.21 9.96 5.42
C CYS A 177 -3.98 10.51 6.63
N TRP A 178 -5.10 9.91 7.01
CA TRP A 178 -5.92 10.32 8.16
C TRP A 178 -5.48 9.68 9.47
N GLY A 179 -4.30 9.06 9.51
CA GLY A 179 -3.73 8.41 10.69
C GLY A 179 -4.30 7.01 10.95
N ASP A 180 -5.01 6.43 9.99
CA ASP A 180 -5.51 5.07 10.05
C ASP A 180 -4.35 4.06 10.12
N THR A 181 -3.38 4.14 9.21
CA THR A 181 -2.19 3.29 9.26
C THR A 181 -1.32 3.56 10.49
N ALA A 182 -1.15 4.84 10.88
CA ALA A 182 -0.39 5.19 12.07
C ALA A 182 -0.99 4.57 13.35
N LEU A 183 -2.32 4.62 13.51
CA LEU A 183 -3.04 4.00 14.62
C LEU A 183 -2.99 2.47 14.56
N TYR A 184 -3.15 1.89 13.36
CA TYR A 184 -2.99 0.46 13.15
C TYR A 184 -1.62 -0.02 13.64
N PHE A 185 -0.54 0.61 13.16
CA PHE A 185 0.81 0.26 13.59
C PHE A 185 1.04 0.53 15.07
N ALA A 186 0.56 1.65 15.63
CA ALA A 186 0.71 1.94 17.05
C ALA A 186 0.07 0.85 17.93
N ALA A 187 -1.07 0.30 17.53
CA ALA A 187 -1.69 -0.82 18.22
C ALA A 187 -0.85 -2.11 18.09
N LYS A 188 -0.35 -2.41 16.89
CA LYS A 188 0.50 -3.59 16.62
C LYS A 188 1.81 -3.57 17.39
N VAL A 189 2.46 -2.40 17.48
CA VAL A 189 3.76 -2.29 18.16
C VAL A 189 3.65 -2.05 19.68
N SER A 190 2.48 -1.88 20.20
CA SER A 190 2.23 -1.73 21.66
C SER A 190 2.39 -3.08 22.37
N PRO A 191 3.02 -3.10 23.59
CA PRO A 191 3.70 -1.99 24.22
C PRO A 191 5.13 -1.77 23.72
N GLY A 192 5.64 -0.56 23.92
CA GLY A 192 7.07 -0.24 23.80
C GLY A 192 7.57 0.10 22.40
N GLY A 193 6.70 0.03 21.38
CA GLY A 193 7.02 0.48 20.02
C GLY A 193 6.72 1.95 19.77
N HIS A 194 7.13 2.43 18.60
CA HIS A 194 6.91 3.81 18.16
C HIS A 194 6.66 3.90 16.66
N VAL A 195 5.81 4.84 16.24
CA VAL A 195 5.47 5.10 14.82
C VAL A 195 5.89 6.51 14.43
N HIS A 196 6.73 6.63 13.43
CA HIS A 196 7.05 7.89 12.78
C HIS A 196 6.22 8.01 11.49
N ALA A 197 5.16 8.79 11.55
CA ALA A 197 4.16 8.95 10.50
C ALA A 197 4.46 10.18 9.64
N PHE A 198 4.48 10.02 8.32
CA PHE A 198 4.70 11.11 7.36
C PHE A 198 3.41 11.41 6.60
N GLU A 199 2.96 12.65 6.65
CA GLU A 199 1.79 13.16 5.92
C GLU A 199 2.00 14.64 5.56
N LEU A 200 1.58 15.05 4.36
CA LEU A 200 1.80 16.40 3.83
C LEU A 200 0.56 17.26 3.77
N SER A 201 -0.59 16.65 3.44
CA SER A 201 -1.86 17.36 3.27
C SER A 201 -2.36 17.90 4.60
N GLU A 202 -2.59 19.20 4.69
CA GLU A 202 -3.15 19.80 5.92
C GLU A 202 -4.56 19.26 6.19
N GLY A 203 -5.34 19.01 5.14
CA GLY A 203 -6.67 18.42 5.27
C GLY A 203 -6.64 17.02 5.88
N ASN A 204 -5.66 16.20 5.46
CA ASN A 204 -5.44 14.87 6.06
C ASN A 204 -4.96 15.01 7.51
N LEU A 205 -4.01 15.91 7.78
CA LEU A 205 -3.49 16.15 9.13
C LEU A 205 -4.57 16.62 10.11
N ASP A 206 -5.57 17.37 9.66
CA ASP A 206 -6.68 17.78 10.51
C ASP A 206 -7.52 16.57 10.98
N ILE A 207 -7.80 15.62 10.08
CA ILE A 207 -8.51 14.39 10.43
C ILE A 207 -7.61 13.50 11.30
N LEU A 208 -6.33 13.38 10.98
CA LEU A 208 -5.34 12.62 11.76
C LEU A 208 -5.29 13.13 13.21
N ARG A 209 -5.23 14.44 13.44
CA ARG A 209 -5.24 15.02 14.80
C ARG A 209 -6.51 14.63 15.57
N VAL A 210 -7.68 14.66 14.93
CA VAL A 210 -8.95 14.20 15.52
C VAL A 210 -8.85 12.71 15.88
N ASN A 211 -8.31 11.89 15.00
CA ASN A 211 -8.17 10.45 15.21
C ASN A 211 -7.20 10.12 16.35
N LEU A 212 -6.08 10.84 16.45
CA LEU A 212 -5.18 10.71 17.61
C LEU A 212 -5.88 11.10 18.92
N ALA A 213 -6.65 12.18 18.93
CA ALA A 213 -7.38 12.61 20.13
C ALA A 213 -8.43 11.57 20.60
N LYS A 214 -9.00 10.78 19.67
CA LYS A 214 -9.92 9.68 19.99
C LYS A 214 -9.20 8.45 20.58
N ASN A 215 -7.88 8.35 20.43
CA ASN A 215 -7.07 7.22 20.86
C ASN A 215 -5.91 7.65 21.80
N PRO A 216 -6.21 8.24 22.97
CA PRO A 216 -5.21 8.87 23.84
C PRO A 216 -4.17 7.87 24.41
N ALA A 217 -4.48 6.57 24.45
CA ALA A 217 -3.55 5.55 24.87
C ALA A 217 -2.46 5.25 23.81
N LEU A 218 -2.77 5.41 22.52
CA LEU A 218 -1.86 5.15 21.41
C LEU A 218 -1.15 6.42 20.92
N ALA A 219 -1.80 7.57 20.99
CA ALA A 219 -1.27 8.83 20.47
C ALA A 219 0.16 9.18 20.95
N PRO A 220 0.59 8.91 22.21
CA PRO A 220 1.96 9.18 22.64
C PRO A 220 3.03 8.36 21.91
N SER A 221 2.69 7.25 21.30
CA SER A 221 3.61 6.41 20.52
C SER A 221 3.67 6.78 19.04
N ILE A 222 3.02 7.89 18.64
CA ILE A 222 2.98 8.35 17.23
C ILE A 222 3.59 9.74 17.14
N SER A 223 4.61 9.91 16.31
CA SER A 223 5.18 11.20 15.94
C SER A 223 4.83 11.52 14.49
N VAL A 224 4.24 12.68 14.24
CA VAL A 224 3.80 13.09 12.90
C VAL A 224 4.78 14.08 12.29
N MET A 225 5.24 13.79 11.08
CA MET A 225 6.23 14.56 10.31
C MET A 225 5.60 15.10 9.04
N ARG A 226 5.66 16.43 8.86
CA ARG A 226 5.16 17.10 7.65
C ARG A 226 6.31 17.43 6.70
N ARG A 227 6.91 16.41 6.10
CA ARG A 227 8.03 16.52 5.16
C ARG A 227 7.88 15.50 4.03
N PRO A 228 8.05 15.90 2.76
CA PRO A 228 8.06 14.95 1.66
C PRO A 228 9.30 14.06 1.73
N LEU A 229 9.10 12.76 1.52
CA LEU A 229 10.19 11.80 1.45
C LEU A 229 10.79 11.79 0.03
N GLY A 230 12.11 11.76 -0.04
CA GLY A 230 12.85 11.74 -1.31
C GLY A 230 14.17 10.98 -1.20
N ALA A 231 14.88 10.86 -2.32
CA ALA A 231 16.17 10.16 -2.39
C ALA A 231 17.27 10.86 -1.58
N THR A 232 17.25 12.19 -1.58
CA THR A 232 18.20 13.05 -0.84
C THR A 232 17.44 14.13 -0.10
N SER A 233 18.02 14.65 0.99
CA SER A 233 17.43 15.78 1.71
C SER A 233 17.78 17.09 1.03
N GLY A 234 16.80 18.01 0.98
CA GLY A 234 16.99 19.34 0.42
C GLY A 234 16.62 19.50 -1.05
N ASP A 235 16.40 18.43 -1.77
CA ASP A 235 15.97 18.50 -3.17
C ASP A 235 14.58 19.11 -3.28
N PRO A 236 14.33 19.92 -4.32
CA PRO A 236 13.02 20.48 -4.56
C PRO A 236 12.04 19.37 -5.00
N MET A 237 10.87 19.34 -4.39
CA MET A 237 9.73 18.51 -4.77
C MET A 237 8.49 19.38 -4.88
N TRP A 238 7.58 19.00 -5.77
CA TRP A 238 6.31 19.71 -5.96
C TRP A 238 5.16 18.85 -5.46
N PHE A 239 4.46 19.37 -4.47
CA PHE A 239 3.34 18.71 -3.81
C PHE A 239 2.03 19.16 -4.43
N VAL A 240 1.22 18.20 -4.86
CA VAL A 240 -0.16 18.38 -5.28
C VAL A 240 -1.05 17.79 -4.21
N ASP A 241 -1.79 18.68 -3.51
CA ASP A 241 -2.74 18.25 -2.49
C ASP A 241 -4.00 17.69 -3.17
N ALA A 242 -4.28 16.43 -2.95
CA ALA A 242 -5.42 15.70 -3.48
C ALA A 242 -6.10 14.82 -2.41
N GLY A 243 -5.98 15.21 -1.13
CA GLY A 243 -6.46 14.40 -0.02
C GLY A 243 -5.72 13.07 0.07
N ALA A 244 -6.44 11.94 0.08
CA ALA A 244 -5.83 10.61 0.13
C ALA A 244 -4.96 10.29 -1.10
N ALA A 245 -5.20 10.94 -2.26
CA ALA A 245 -4.42 10.78 -3.49
C ALA A 245 -3.37 11.90 -3.67
N SER A 246 -2.92 12.52 -2.57
CA SER A 246 -1.90 13.57 -2.59
C SER A 246 -0.55 13.01 -3.00
N ARG A 247 0.14 13.67 -3.93
CA ARG A 247 1.40 13.18 -4.48
C ARG A 247 2.48 14.24 -4.52
N VAL A 248 3.71 13.80 -4.60
CA VAL A 248 4.89 14.64 -4.84
C VAL A 248 5.57 14.24 -6.13
N GLU A 249 6.11 15.21 -6.85
CA GLU A 249 6.83 15.03 -8.10
C GLU A 249 8.18 15.75 -8.03
N SER A 250 9.17 15.25 -8.78
CA SER A 250 10.52 15.83 -8.83
C SER A 250 10.64 17.00 -9.81
N HIS A 251 9.58 17.33 -10.54
CA HIS A 251 9.52 18.43 -11.49
C HIS A 251 8.37 19.38 -11.19
N ASP A 252 8.45 20.59 -11.67
CA ASP A 252 7.42 21.62 -11.46
C ASP A 252 6.14 21.22 -12.21
N ASN A 253 5.10 20.94 -11.46
CA ASN A 253 3.76 20.58 -11.93
C ASN A 253 2.69 21.62 -11.53
N GLY A 254 3.13 22.81 -11.08
CA GLY A 254 2.26 23.85 -10.55
C GLY A 254 1.83 23.65 -9.10
N GLY A 255 2.33 22.62 -8.41
CA GLY A 255 2.06 22.36 -7.01
C GLY A 255 2.89 23.23 -6.05
N THR A 256 2.73 22.99 -4.75
CA THR A 256 3.53 23.68 -3.73
C THR A 256 4.95 23.12 -3.71
N ARG A 257 5.94 23.98 -3.90
CA ARG A 257 7.34 23.58 -3.80
C ARG A 257 7.75 23.33 -2.36
N LEU A 258 8.24 22.14 -2.07
CA LEU A 258 8.73 21.70 -0.77
C LEU A 258 10.17 21.21 -0.88
N SER A 259 10.84 21.06 0.25
CA SER A 259 12.18 20.48 0.35
C SER A 259 12.07 19.06 0.88
N SER A 260 12.62 18.09 0.17
CA SER A 260 12.61 16.67 0.54
C SER A 260 13.38 16.37 1.83
N LEU A 261 13.11 15.21 2.39
CA LEU A 261 13.85 14.61 3.49
C LEU A 261 14.13 13.14 3.13
N SER A 262 15.39 12.72 3.19
CA SER A 262 15.70 11.29 3.11
C SER A 262 15.43 10.60 4.44
N ILE A 263 14.99 9.35 4.40
CA ILE A 263 14.79 8.54 5.62
C ILE A 263 16.11 8.35 6.35
N ASP A 264 17.22 8.22 5.63
CA ASP A 264 18.55 8.09 6.24
C ASP A 264 18.93 9.32 7.07
N ASP A 265 18.65 10.52 6.57
CA ASP A 265 18.87 11.75 7.32
C ASP A 265 17.90 11.88 8.49
N PHE A 266 16.64 11.55 8.29
CA PHE A 266 15.64 11.54 9.36
C PHE A 266 16.04 10.63 10.53
N VAL A 267 16.46 9.41 10.24
CA VAL A 267 16.92 8.43 11.25
C VAL A 267 18.15 8.95 11.99
N ARG A 268 19.13 9.50 11.27
CA ARG A 268 20.34 10.07 11.85
C ARG A 268 20.06 11.29 12.73
N GLU A 269 19.29 12.27 12.24
CA GLU A 269 19.01 13.53 12.93
C GLU A 269 18.19 13.32 14.21
N ASN A 270 17.27 12.36 14.17
CA ASN A 270 16.44 12.02 15.34
C ASN A 270 17.07 10.95 16.24
N ARG A 271 18.29 10.48 15.93
CA ARG A 271 19.01 9.47 16.69
C ARG A 271 18.20 8.20 16.93
N ILE A 272 17.56 7.71 15.87
CA ILE A 272 16.73 6.50 15.91
C ILE A 272 17.67 5.29 15.85
N ASP A 273 17.78 4.57 16.97
CA ASP A 273 18.75 3.47 17.12
C ASP A 273 18.35 2.23 16.30
N LYS A 274 17.06 2.06 16.02
CA LYS A 274 16.55 0.95 15.20
C LYS A 274 15.33 1.36 14.40
N VAL A 275 15.17 0.76 13.25
CA VAL A 275 13.93 0.77 12.45
C VAL A 275 13.61 -0.68 12.12
N ASP A 276 12.44 -1.14 12.53
CA ASP A 276 12.04 -2.54 12.43
C ASP A 276 11.07 -2.80 11.29
N PHE A 277 10.25 -1.81 10.96
CA PHE A 277 9.25 -1.90 9.90
C PHE A 277 9.15 -0.57 9.14
N MET A 278 9.00 -0.65 7.83
CA MET A 278 8.71 0.52 6.98
C MET A 278 7.52 0.22 6.08
N LYS A 279 6.51 1.08 6.11
CA LYS A 279 5.42 1.09 5.14
C LYS A 279 5.64 2.26 4.18
N PHE A 280 5.42 1.99 2.89
CA PHE A 280 5.45 3.00 1.85
C PHE A 280 4.17 2.93 1.03
N ASP A 281 3.42 4.02 1.07
CA ASP A 281 2.23 4.23 0.28
C ASP A 281 2.09 5.74 0.08
N ILE A 282 2.79 6.27 -0.93
CA ILE A 282 3.04 7.70 -1.16
C ILE A 282 2.84 8.10 -2.62
N GLU A 283 1.88 7.44 -3.26
CA GLU A 283 1.32 7.83 -4.56
C GLU A 283 2.37 7.98 -5.67
N GLY A 284 3.30 6.98 -5.76
CA GLY A 284 4.30 6.86 -6.82
C GLY A 284 5.70 7.41 -6.46
N ALA A 285 5.89 7.92 -5.23
CA ALA A 285 7.20 8.37 -4.75
C ALA A 285 8.00 7.28 -4.01
N GLU A 286 7.48 6.05 -3.91
CA GLU A 286 8.09 4.92 -3.19
C GLU A 286 9.54 4.67 -3.63
N ARG A 287 9.81 4.73 -4.93
CA ARG A 287 11.16 4.51 -5.50
C ARG A 287 12.19 5.48 -4.95
N TYR A 288 11.81 6.76 -4.82
CA TYR A 288 12.69 7.80 -4.31
C TYR A 288 12.87 7.67 -2.79
N ALA A 289 11.79 7.34 -2.07
CA ALA A 289 11.86 7.15 -0.62
C ALA A 289 12.72 5.93 -0.25
N ILE A 290 12.70 4.85 -1.03
CA ILE A 290 13.58 3.67 -0.88
C ILE A 290 15.05 4.05 -1.13
N ASP A 291 15.34 4.85 -2.16
CA ASP A 291 16.69 5.35 -2.38
C ASP A 291 17.19 6.18 -1.20
N GLY A 292 16.31 7.03 -0.63
CA GLY A 292 16.61 7.82 0.56
C GLY A 292 16.64 7.06 1.88
N ALA A 293 16.28 5.78 1.87
CA ALA A 293 16.34 4.86 3.02
C ALA A 293 17.48 3.83 2.89
N ALA A 294 18.35 3.96 1.89
CA ALA A 294 19.29 2.92 1.52
C ALA A 294 20.26 2.52 2.65
N ALA A 295 20.78 3.47 3.42
CA ALA A 295 21.65 3.18 4.55
C ALA A 295 20.87 2.54 5.70
N THR A 296 19.69 3.05 6.01
CA THR A 296 18.79 2.51 7.04
C THR A 296 18.38 1.08 6.72
N ILE A 297 18.00 0.79 5.46
CA ILE A 297 17.64 -0.57 5.03
C ILE A 297 18.82 -1.52 5.19
N ARG A 298 20.03 -1.15 4.77
CA ARG A 298 21.23 -2.00 4.91
C ARG A 298 21.61 -2.23 6.38
N GLN A 299 21.50 -1.21 7.21
CA GLN A 299 21.94 -1.26 8.60
C GLN A 299 20.93 -1.96 9.50
N HIS A 300 19.66 -1.58 9.41
CA HIS A 300 18.62 -2.02 10.34
C HIS A 300 17.84 -3.24 9.81
N ARG A 301 17.89 -3.50 8.50
CA ARG A 301 17.21 -4.63 7.84
C ARG A 301 15.74 -4.75 8.22
N PRO A 302 14.97 -3.65 8.14
CA PRO A 302 13.56 -3.65 8.53
C PRO A 302 12.74 -4.57 7.63
N THR A 303 11.58 -4.98 8.10
CA THR A 303 10.52 -5.47 7.22
C THR A 303 10.01 -4.30 6.40
N LEU A 304 9.79 -4.51 5.09
CA LEU A 304 9.20 -3.50 4.21
C LEU A 304 7.83 -3.96 3.74
N ALA A 305 6.86 -3.06 3.75
CA ALA A 305 5.54 -3.21 3.13
C ALA A 305 5.35 -2.04 2.17
N ILE A 306 5.36 -2.30 0.87
CA ILE A 306 5.46 -1.27 -0.15
C ILE A 306 4.30 -1.40 -1.13
N SER A 307 3.52 -0.35 -1.29
CA SER A 307 2.50 -0.24 -2.33
C SER A 307 3.18 -0.23 -3.71
N VAL A 308 2.82 -1.20 -4.57
CA VAL A 308 3.45 -1.42 -5.88
C VAL A 308 2.46 -1.33 -7.03
N TYR A 309 1.38 -0.56 -6.83
CA TYR A 309 0.29 -0.44 -7.79
C TYR A 309 0.18 0.92 -8.47
N HIS A 310 0.95 1.90 -8.01
CA HIS A 310 0.89 3.27 -8.54
C HIS A 310 1.44 3.36 -9.97
N LEU A 311 2.54 2.66 -10.26
CA LEU A 311 3.11 2.57 -11.60
C LEU A 311 3.13 1.12 -12.08
N PRO A 312 2.96 0.87 -13.39
CA PRO A 312 2.87 -0.50 -13.93
C PRO A 312 4.15 -1.32 -13.71
N ASP A 313 5.29 -0.68 -13.58
CA ASP A 313 6.60 -1.29 -13.39
C ASP A 313 7.06 -1.32 -11.92
N ASP A 314 6.30 -0.74 -10.97
CA ASP A 314 6.65 -0.74 -9.54
C ASP A 314 6.94 -2.13 -8.99
N PRO A 315 6.16 -3.19 -9.31
CA PRO A 315 6.41 -4.50 -8.72
C PRO A 315 7.86 -4.99 -8.92
N PHE A 316 8.39 -4.91 -10.13
CA PHE A 316 9.74 -5.38 -10.40
C PHE A 316 10.82 -4.32 -10.15
N VAL A 317 10.58 -3.04 -10.42
CA VAL A 317 11.55 -1.96 -10.15
C VAL A 317 11.86 -1.86 -8.66
N ILE A 318 10.83 -1.92 -7.81
CA ILE A 318 10.98 -1.82 -6.36
C ILE A 318 11.67 -3.08 -5.81
N ALA A 319 11.28 -4.27 -6.27
CA ALA A 319 11.94 -5.51 -5.86
C ALA A 319 13.44 -5.52 -6.23
N GLU A 320 13.80 -5.08 -7.44
CA GLU A 320 15.19 -4.95 -7.89
C GLU A 320 15.99 -3.98 -7.02
N LYS A 321 15.40 -2.82 -6.67
CA LYS A 321 16.03 -1.85 -5.77
C LYS A 321 16.30 -2.45 -4.39
N VAL A 322 15.32 -3.09 -3.77
CA VAL A 322 15.48 -3.71 -2.45
C VAL A 322 16.51 -4.84 -2.51
N GLN A 323 16.48 -5.68 -3.54
CA GLN A 323 17.45 -6.76 -3.75
C GLN A 323 18.89 -6.21 -3.89
N ALA A 324 19.08 -5.10 -4.58
CA ALA A 324 20.38 -4.44 -4.72
C ALA A 324 20.90 -3.84 -3.40
N LEU A 325 20.01 -3.46 -2.48
CA LEU A 325 20.39 -2.98 -1.16
C LEU A 325 20.82 -4.12 -0.22
N SER A 326 20.17 -5.27 -0.29
CA SER A 326 20.53 -6.47 0.47
C SER A 326 19.95 -7.73 -0.19
N GLY A 327 20.82 -8.68 -0.51
CA GLY A 327 20.41 -9.97 -1.09
C GLY A 327 19.69 -10.92 -0.13
N ASP A 328 19.56 -10.55 1.15
CA ASP A 328 18.98 -11.40 2.20
C ASP A 328 17.45 -11.23 2.36
N TYR A 329 16.81 -10.43 1.52
CA TYR A 329 15.36 -10.25 1.55
C TYR A 329 14.64 -11.37 0.78
N ARG A 330 13.57 -11.86 1.38
CA ARG A 330 12.55 -12.69 0.73
C ARG A 330 11.35 -11.83 0.39
N PHE A 331 10.78 -12.08 -0.76
CA PHE A 331 9.72 -11.26 -1.34
C PHE A 331 8.39 -11.98 -1.33
N PHE A 332 7.33 -11.26 -0.92
CA PHE A 332 5.97 -11.76 -0.91
C PHE A 332 5.03 -10.68 -1.47
N MET A 333 3.91 -11.08 -2.04
CA MET A 333 2.92 -10.16 -2.57
C MET A 333 1.54 -10.45 -2.03
N LYS A 334 0.81 -9.40 -1.67
CA LYS A 334 -0.57 -9.46 -1.20
C LYS A 334 -1.45 -8.54 -2.03
N GLY A 335 -2.56 -9.07 -2.58
CA GLY A 335 -3.64 -8.26 -3.11
C GLY A 335 -4.58 -7.82 -2.00
N VAL A 336 -5.09 -6.62 -2.07
CA VAL A 336 -5.92 -6.01 -1.01
C VAL A 336 -7.36 -5.86 -1.47
N CYS A 337 -7.59 -5.24 -2.61
CA CYS A 337 -8.92 -4.94 -3.11
C CYS A 337 -9.56 -6.06 -3.91
N LYS A 338 -10.90 -6.15 -3.86
CA LYS A 338 -11.69 -7.13 -4.62
C LYS A 338 -11.51 -7.01 -6.12
N ASN A 339 -11.50 -5.78 -6.64
CA ASN A 339 -11.61 -5.49 -8.07
C ASN A 339 -10.51 -4.59 -8.61
N TYR A 340 -9.55 -4.18 -7.78
CA TYR A 340 -8.45 -3.30 -8.15
C TYR A 340 -7.12 -3.96 -7.91
N GLY A 341 -6.13 -3.52 -8.65
CA GLY A 341 -4.78 -4.06 -8.54
C GLY A 341 -4.00 -3.55 -7.35
N GLU A 342 -4.64 -3.01 -6.30
CA GLU A 342 -3.94 -2.62 -5.08
C GLU A 342 -3.20 -3.80 -4.52
N THR A 343 -1.90 -3.65 -4.45
CA THR A 343 -1.00 -4.76 -4.18
C THR A 343 0.18 -4.26 -3.37
N ILE A 344 0.46 -4.99 -2.28
CA ILE A 344 1.57 -4.72 -1.39
C ILE A 344 2.68 -5.73 -1.62
N LEU A 345 3.90 -5.24 -1.84
CA LEU A 345 5.12 -6.04 -1.85
C LEU A 345 5.71 -6.04 -0.44
N PHE A 346 5.78 -7.22 0.17
CA PHE A 346 6.45 -7.42 1.44
C PHE A 346 7.86 -7.92 1.21
N CYS A 347 8.83 -7.27 1.86
CA CYS A 347 10.22 -7.70 1.86
C CYS A 347 10.61 -8.02 3.31
N GLN A 348 10.82 -9.31 3.59
CA GLN A 348 11.18 -9.81 4.91
C GLN A 348 12.63 -10.23 4.92
N ASN A 349 13.44 -9.62 5.80
CA ASN A 349 14.82 -10.06 5.96
C ASN A 349 14.86 -11.47 6.56
N ALA A 350 15.73 -12.33 6.03
CA ALA A 350 15.82 -13.73 6.42
C ALA A 350 16.24 -13.95 7.90
N SER A 351 16.87 -12.96 8.52
CA SER A 351 17.28 -13.01 9.93
C SER A 351 16.14 -12.65 10.90
N ARG A 352 15.06 -12.05 10.41
CA ARG A 352 13.90 -11.65 11.21
C ARG A 352 12.82 -12.74 11.15
N LYS A 353 12.96 -13.74 12.02
CA LYS A 353 11.99 -14.83 12.18
C LYS A 353 10.91 -14.50 13.19
#